data_0d69ac6b0a216637918ae2572f679221
#
_entry.id   0d69ac6b0a216637918ae2572f679221
#
_cell.length_a   1.000
_cell.length_b   1.000
_cell.length_c   1.000
_cell.angle_alpha   90.00
_cell.angle_beta   90.00
_cell.angle_gamma   90.00
#
_symmetry.space_group_name_H-M   'P 1'
#
loop_
_entity.id
_entity.type
_entity.pdbx_description
1 polymer ?
#
loop_
_entity_poly.entity_id
_entity_poly.type
_entity_poly.pdbx_seq_one_letter_code
_entity_poly.pdbx_strand_id
1 'polypeptide(L)'
;MKKIAMLSQTMGGKTEQEILQTREKAVAALTEKGYEVLNTYFDDKEQDLKQKGFENVSLYHLAKSLKYMSTCQAVYFCKGWEKARGCRIEHETAKAYGLNIIYEKN
;
A
#
# COMPACT_ATOMS: atom_id res chain seq x y z
N MET A 1 -20.91 8.96 3.59
CA MET A 1 -19.51 9.20 3.23
C MET A 1 -18.85 7.88 2.83
N LYS A 2 -18.16 7.88 1.70
CA LYS A 2 -17.41 6.70 1.29
C LYS A 2 -16.21 6.52 2.21
N LYS A 3 -16.01 5.29 2.66
CA LYS A 3 -14.81 4.91 3.39
C LYS A 3 -13.81 4.34 2.40
N ILE A 4 -12.65 4.95 2.31
CA ILE A 4 -11.61 4.56 1.37
C ILE A 4 -10.45 3.93 2.15
N ALA A 5 -9.96 2.79 1.66
CA ALA A 5 -8.80 2.11 2.24
C ALA A 5 -7.77 1.82 1.17
N MET A 6 -6.50 1.80 1.57
CA MET A 6 -5.43 1.38 0.69
C MET A 6 -4.73 0.16 1.27
N LEU A 7 -3.99 -0.54 0.42
CA LEU A 7 -3.22 -1.71 0.81
C LEU A 7 -1.76 -1.35 0.99
N SER A 8 -1.15 -1.87 2.04
CA SER A 8 0.30 -1.85 2.23
C SER A 8 0.77 -3.29 2.09
N GLN A 9 1.45 -3.59 1.00
CA GLN A 9 1.76 -4.96 0.61
C GLN A 9 3.24 -5.11 0.30
N THR A 10 3.85 -6.17 0.86
CA THR A 10 5.23 -6.54 0.58
C THR A 10 5.31 -7.21 -0.79
N MET A 11 6.19 -6.72 -1.65
CA MET A 11 6.36 -7.28 -3.00
C MET A 11 7.69 -7.97 -3.21
N GLY A 12 8.69 -7.66 -2.40
CA GLY A 12 10.02 -8.23 -2.52
C GLY A 12 10.03 -9.75 -2.30
N GLY A 13 10.67 -10.48 -3.20
CA GLY A 13 10.80 -11.93 -3.10
C GLY A 13 9.55 -12.72 -3.41
N LYS A 14 8.49 -12.07 -3.89
CA LYS A 14 7.22 -12.72 -4.21
C LYS A 14 6.97 -12.72 -5.71
N THR A 15 6.28 -13.76 -6.19
CA THR A 15 5.87 -13.83 -7.60
C THR A 15 4.70 -12.88 -7.82
N GLU A 16 4.49 -12.52 -9.08
CA GLU A 16 3.36 -11.69 -9.47
C GLU A 16 2.03 -12.34 -9.06
N GLN A 17 1.93 -13.65 -9.23
CA GLN A 17 0.72 -14.40 -8.85
C GLN A 17 0.46 -14.33 -7.35
N GLU A 18 1.50 -14.48 -6.54
CA GLU A 18 1.38 -14.37 -5.08
C GLU A 18 0.91 -12.97 -4.67
N ILE A 19 1.46 -11.94 -5.31
CA ILE A 19 1.08 -10.55 -5.06
C ILE A 19 -0.40 -10.33 -5.40
N LEU A 20 -0.85 -10.83 -6.54
CA LEU A 20 -2.25 -10.68 -6.96
C LEU A 20 -3.21 -11.43 -6.06
N GLN A 21 -2.86 -12.64 -5.63
CA GLN A 21 -3.70 -13.43 -4.72
C GLN A 21 -3.85 -12.74 -3.37
N THR A 22 -2.76 -12.21 -2.83
CA THR A 22 -2.79 -11.46 -1.57
C THR A 22 -3.68 -10.23 -1.70
N ARG A 23 -3.55 -9.53 -2.83
CA ARG A 23 -4.35 -8.35 -3.12
C ARG A 23 -5.84 -8.68 -3.20
N GLU A 24 -6.21 -9.73 -3.91
CA GLU A 24 -7.60 -10.14 -4.05
C GLU A 24 -8.24 -10.46 -2.70
N LYS A 25 -7.51 -11.16 -1.84
CA LYS A 25 -7.95 -11.50 -0.51
C LYS A 25 -8.17 -10.25 0.34
N ALA A 26 -7.24 -9.29 0.25
CA ALA A 26 -7.33 -8.04 0.99
C ALA A 26 -8.51 -7.19 0.51
N VAL A 27 -8.71 -7.10 -0.81
CA VAL A 27 -9.82 -6.36 -1.39
C VAL A 27 -11.16 -6.95 -0.93
N ALA A 28 -11.28 -8.27 -0.92
CA ALA A 28 -12.49 -8.94 -0.47
C ALA A 28 -12.78 -8.61 1.00
N ALA A 29 -11.76 -8.67 1.85
CA ALA A 29 -11.89 -8.38 3.28
C ALA A 29 -12.33 -6.95 3.53
N LEU A 30 -11.73 -6.00 2.81
CA LEU A 30 -12.05 -4.58 2.94
C LEU A 30 -13.44 -4.25 2.39
N THR A 31 -13.80 -4.84 1.27
CA THR A 31 -15.13 -4.64 0.68
C THR A 31 -16.22 -5.13 1.64
N GLU A 32 -15.97 -6.26 2.29
CA GLU A 32 -16.91 -6.79 3.30
C GLU A 32 -17.10 -5.83 4.46
N LYS A 33 -16.06 -5.09 4.81
CA LYS A 33 -16.12 -4.08 5.88
C LYS A 33 -16.69 -2.74 5.43
N GLY A 34 -17.07 -2.62 4.17
CA GLY A 34 -17.68 -1.40 3.63
C GLY A 34 -16.70 -0.38 3.09
N TYR A 35 -15.45 -0.77 2.85
CA TYR A 35 -14.47 0.12 2.27
C TYR A 35 -14.42 0.01 0.76
N GLU A 36 -14.20 1.15 0.11
CA GLU A 36 -13.79 1.20 -1.29
C GLU A 36 -12.26 1.13 -1.30
N VAL A 37 -11.70 0.23 -2.10
CA VAL A 37 -10.25 0.01 -2.11
C VAL A 37 -9.60 0.87 -3.17
N LEU A 38 -8.66 1.72 -2.74
CA LEU A 38 -7.89 2.56 -3.64
C LEU A 38 -6.82 1.71 -4.32
N ASN A 39 -6.73 1.80 -5.65
CA ASN A 39 -5.69 1.10 -6.38
C ASN A 39 -4.37 1.84 -6.25
N THR A 40 -3.42 1.25 -5.51
CA THR A 40 -2.10 1.83 -5.30
C THR A 40 -1.01 1.12 -6.09
N TYR A 41 -1.41 0.35 -7.11
CA TYR A 41 -0.44 -0.23 -8.03
C TYR A 41 -0.06 0.83 -9.06
N PHE A 42 1.23 1.15 -9.13
CA PHE A 42 1.74 2.20 -10.00
C PHE A 42 2.55 1.62 -11.14
N ASP A 43 2.29 2.13 -12.34
CA ASP A 43 2.90 1.70 -13.60
C ASP A 43 4.18 2.45 -13.94
N ASP A 44 4.65 3.30 -13.06
CA ASP A 44 5.83 4.13 -13.33
C ASP A 44 7.07 3.26 -13.50
N LYS A 45 7.71 3.36 -14.66
CA LYS A 45 8.90 2.58 -14.97
C LYS A 45 10.12 3.24 -14.38
N GLU A 46 11.04 2.43 -13.83
CA GLU A 46 12.26 2.91 -13.19
C GLU A 46 13.08 3.82 -14.10
N GLN A 47 13.29 3.39 -15.34
CA GLN A 47 14.10 4.18 -16.28
C GLN A 47 13.47 5.53 -16.60
N ASP A 48 12.14 5.59 -16.69
CA ASP A 48 11.44 6.85 -16.96
C ASP A 48 11.56 7.81 -15.79
N LEU A 49 11.45 7.28 -14.57
CA LEU A 49 11.59 8.07 -13.36
C LEU A 49 13.00 8.65 -13.22
N LYS A 50 14.03 7.86 -13.53
CA LYS A 50 15.41 8.32 -13.48
C LYS A 50 15.68 9.42 -14.50
N GLN A 51 15.10 9.31 -15.69
CA GLN A 51 15.24 10.36 -16.72
C GLN A 51 14.62 11.67 -16.28
N LYS A 52 13.58 11.63 -15.44
CA LYS A 52 12.94 12.81 -14.90
C LYS A 52 13.63 13.36 -13.65
N GLY A 53 14.72 12.74 -13.22
CA GLY A 53 15.49 13.19 -12.06
C GLY A 53 15.15 12.49 -10.75
N PHE A 54 14.26 11.52 -10.76
CA PHE A 54 13.91 10.75 -9.56
C PHE A 54 14.88 9.59 -9.37
N GLU A 55 16.04 9.89 -8.80
CA GLU A 55 17.13 8.92 -8.64
C GLU A 55 16.78 7.79 -7.68
N ASN A 56 16.11 8.13 -6.58
CA ASN A 56 15.70 7.13 -5.58
C ASN A 56 14.27 6.68 -5.89
N VAL A 57 14.17 5.67 -6.73
CA VAL A 57 12.87 5.17 -7.22
C VAL A 57 12.01 4.60 -6.09
N SER A 58 12.65 3.89 -5.15
CA SER A 58 11.91 3.35 -3.99
C SER A 58 11.28 4.46 -3.16
N LEU A 59 12.01 5.53 -2.95
CA LEU A 59 11.49 6.69 -2.20
C LEU A 59 10.38 7.39 -2.98
N TYR A 60 10.52 7.49 -4.29
CA TYR A 60 9.46 8.05 -5.14
C TYR A 60 8.14 7.28 -4.95
N HIS A 61 8.20 5.95 -5.00
CA HIS A 61 7.00 5.12 -4.84
C HIS A 61 6.41 5.26 -3.44
N LEU A 62 7.25 5.34 -2.42
CA LEU A 62 6.78 5.56 -1.05
C LEU A 62 6.08 6.92 -0.92
N ALA A 63 6.68 7.97 -1.47
CA ALA A 63 6.10 9.30 -1.44
C ALA A 63 4.73 9.33 -2.11
N LYS A 64 4.59 8.65 -3.23
CA LYS A 64 3.33 8.54 -3.95
C LYS A 64 2.27 7.81 -3.12
N SER A 65 2.66 6.72 -2.46
CA SER A 65 1.77 5.99 -1.56
C SER A 65 1.29 6.87 -0.40
N LEU A 66 2.20 7.62 0.21
CA LEU A 66 1.83 8.53 1.31
C LEU A 66 0.88 9.62 0.84
N LYS A 67 1.08 10.13 -0.37
CA LYS A 67 0.17 11.10 -0.96
C LYS A 67 -1.26 10.54 -1.07
N TYR A 68 -1.40 9.33 -1.58
CA TYR A 68 -2.71 8.69 -1.71
C TYR A 68 -3.29 8.31 -0.35
N MET A 69 -2.44 8.00 0.63
CA MET A 69 -2.88 7.72 1.98
C MET A 69 -3.67 8.89 2.58
N SER A 70 -3.37 10.12 2.14
CA SER A 70 -4.07 11.30 2.62
C SER A 70 -5.55 11.33 2.24
N THR A 71 -5.96 10.51 1.29
CA THR A 71 -7.38 10.39 0.89
C THR A 71 -8.09 9.23 1.56
N CYS A 72 -7.40 8.46 2.37
CA CYS A 72 -7.91 7.21 2.93
C CYS A 72 -8.31 7.36 4.39
N GLN A 73 -9.28 6.54 4.82
CA GLN A 73 -9.68 6.43 6.21
C GLN A 73 -9.04 5.22 6.90
N ALA A 74 -8.53 4.26 6.11
CA ALA A 74 -7.91 3.06 6.64
C ALA A 74 -6.77 2.57 5.76
N VAL A 75 -5.84 1.84 6.35
CA VAL A 75 -4.76 1.15 5.62
C VAL A 75 -4.76 -0.31 6.07
N TYR A 76 -4.74 -1.20 5.10
CA TYR A 76 -4.70 -2.65 5.33
C TYR A 76 -3.28 -3.14 5.12
N PHE A 77 -2.71 -3.73 6.16
CA PHE A 77 -1.33 -4.22 6.12
C PHE A 77 -1.33 -5.73 5.89
N CYS A 78 -0.76 -6.13 4.77
CA CYS A 78 -0.63 -7.54 4.41
C CYS A 78 0.48 -8.20 5.21
N LYS A 79 0.42 -9.52 5.37
CA LYS A 79 1.44 -10.26 6.13
C LYS A 79 2.83 -9.99 5.59
N GLY A 80 3.78 -9.84 6.51
CA GLY A 80 5.17 -9.53 6.19
C GLY A 80 5.46 -8.04 6.15
N TRP A 81 4.49 -7.19 6.45
CA TRP A 81 4.69 -5.74 6.41
C TRP A 81 5.82 -5.28 7.32
N GLU A 82 6.02 -5.95 8.46
CA GLU A 82 7.06 -5.58 9.44
C GLU A 82 8.47 -5.73 8.88
N LYS A 83 8.63 -6.56 7.86
CA LYS A 83 9.93 -6.82 7.23
C LYS A 83 10.19 -5.91 6.04
N ALA A 84 9.21 -5.16 5.59
CA ALA A 84 9.33 -4.29 4.44
C ALA A 84 9.46 -2.84 4.89
N ARG A 85 10.56 -2.20 4.47
CA ARG A 85 10.87 -0.82 4.87
C ARG A 85 9.73 0.15 4.56
N GLY A 86 9.21 0.11 3.33
CA GLY A 86 8.12 1.00 2.93
C GLY A 86 6.85 0.77 3.74
N CYS A 87 6.51 -0.49 3.99
CA CYS A 87 5.33 -0.82 4.78
C CYS A 87 5.45 -0.35 6.22
N ARG A 88 6.64 -0.44 6.81
CA ARG A 88 6.87 0.06 8.17
C ARG A 88 6.68 1.58 8.24
N ILE A 89 7.14 2.30 7.24
CA ILE A 89 6.98 3.76 7.19
C ILE A 89 5.52 4.12 7.01
N GLU A 90 4.81 3.40 6.14
CA GLU A 90 3.37 3.59 5.96
C GLU A 90 2.62 3.31 7.25
N HIS A 91 3.02 2.28 7.98
CA HIS A 91 2.40 1.92 9.27
C HIS A 91 2.56 3.05 10.29
N GLU A 92 3.77 3.57 10.42
CA GLU A 92 4.03 4.70 11.32
C GLU A 92 3.23 5.93 10.93
N THR A 93 3.14 6.19 9.62
CA THR A 93 2.38 7.33 9.10
C THR A 93 0.89 7.18 9.41
N ALA A 94 0.33 6.00 9.15
CA ALA A 94 -1.08 5.73 9.42
C ALA A 94 -1.39 5.90 10.91
N LYS A 95 -0.51 5.39 11.77
CA LYS A 95 -0.64 5.50 13.21
C LYS A 95 -0.56 6.96 13.66
N ALA A 96 0.41 7.70 13.16
CA ALA A 96 0.64 9.09 13.55
C ALA A 96 -0.50 10.02 13.13
N TYR A 97 -1.15 9.72 12.03
CA TYR A 97 -2.21 10.57 11.48
C TYR A 97 -3.62 10.04 11.74
N GLY A 98 -3.75 9.04 12.60
CA GLY A 98 -5.05 8.59 13.09
C GLY A 98 -5.89 7.79 12.11
N LEU A 99 -5.27 7.16 11.13
CA LEU A 99 -6.00 6.29 10.22
C LEU A 99 -6.30 4.94 10.89
N ASN A 100 -7.39 4.31 10.50
CA ASN A 100 -7.70 2.97 10.97
C ASN A 100 -6.68 1.99 10.39
N ILE A 101 -6.12 1.15 11.25
CA ILE A 101 -5.13 0.16 10.83
C ILE A 101 -5.78 -1.21 10.88
N ILE A 102 -5.75 -1.92 9.75
CA ILE A 102 -6.32 -3.25 9.61
C ILE A 102 -5.19 -4.18 9.20
N TYR A 103 -5.12 -5.34 9.85
CA TYR A 103 -4.08 -6.32 9.54
C TYR A 103 -4.69 -7.54 8.86
N GLU A 104 -3.93 -8.14 7.95
CA GLU A 104 -4.31 -9.42 7.35
C GLU A 104 -4.41 -10.49 8.43
N LYS A 105 -5.54 -11.20 8.47
CA LYS A 105 -5.75 -12.30 9.42
C LYS A 105 -5.15 -13.59 8.89
N ASN A 106 -4.72 -14.42 9.82
CA ASN A 106 -4.24 -15.76 9.49
C ASN A 106 -5.37 -16.66 9.01
#